data_cb0777be9e6968d70c8f00d3328b8896
#
_entry.id   cb0777be9e6968d70c8f00d3328b8896
#
_cell.length_a   1.000
_cell.length_b   1.000
_cell.length_c   1.000
_cell.angle_alpha   90.00
_cell.angle_beta   90.00
_cell.angle_gamma   90.00
#
_symmetry.space_group_name_H-M   'P 1'
#
loop_
_entity.id
_entity.type
_entity.pdbx_description
1 polymer ?
#
loop_
_entity_poly.entity_id
_entity_poly.type
_entity_poly.pdbx_seq_one_letter_code
_entity_poly.pdbx_strand_id
1 'polypeptide(L)'
;MSKKAWIIGGVAVVAVIGATIIGRSLAGAPAKDGEMASSAEVITLKVTHTQNYVPYDFVNEKGESDGYEVAVLKAVDEKLANYQFEYTGTSDDDLLIGLESGKYDIGTKGAWYTDERAKKFVIPSEPVGASIIGFTVRKEDEQKYKT
;
A
#
# COMPACT_ATOMS: atom_id res chain seq x y z
N MET A 1 -17.01 15.44 -4.48
CA MET A 1 -16.19 14.40 -3.80
C MET A 1 -15.05 14.03 -4.72
N SER A 2 -13.84 14.43 -4.38
CA SER A 2 -12.64 14.27 -5.23
C SER A 2 -12.10 12.85 -5.07
N LYS A 3 -12.11 12.07 -6.16
CA LYS A 3 -11.46 10.76 -6.21
C LYS A 3 -9.96 10.97 -6.30
N LYS A 4 -9.21 10.73 -5.23
CA LYS A 4 -7.75 10.65 -5.29
C LYS A 4 -7.38 9.30 -5.88
N ALA A 5 -7.00 9.30 -7.17
CA ALA A 5 -6.40 8.16 -7.83
C ALA A 5 -4.90 8.15 -7.50
N TRP A 6 -4.43 7.10 -6.86
CA TRP A 6 -3.02 6.80 -6.70
C TRP A 6 -2.66 5.68 -7.65
N ILE A 7 -1.81 5.97 -8.61
CA ILE A 7 -1.29 5.00 -9.58
C ILE A 7 0.08 4.55 -9.07
N ILE A 8 0.20 3.30 -8.70
CA ILE A 8 1.50 2.64 -8.54
C ILE A 8 1.83 2.01 -9.89
N GLY A 9 2.75 2.62 -10.59
CA GLY A 9 3.29 2.08 -11.84
C GLY A 9 3.43 3.13 -12.93
N GLY A 10 4.63 3.68 -13.10
CA GLY A 10 4.96 4.54 -14.22
C GLY A 10 5.33 5.97 -13.82
N VAL A 11 6.55 6.32 -14.10
CA VAL A 11 7.13 7.66 -13.97
C VAL A 11 6.21 8.68 -14.61
N ALA A 12 5.65 9.57 -13.84
CA ALA A 12 5.00 10.77 -14.33
C ALA A 12 5.63 12.00 -13.68
N VAL A 13 6.26 12.79 -14.51
CA VAL A 13 6.82 14.09 -14.22
C VAL A 13 5.71 15.02 -13.72
N VAL A 14 5.84 15.53 -12.52
CA VAL A 14 4.97 16.60 -12.02
C VAL A 14 5.64 17.93 -12.32
N ALA A 15 4.95 18.74 -13.09
CA ALA A 15 5.31 20.12 -13.38
C ALA A 15 5.20 20.97 -12.11
N VAL A 16 6.27 21.67 -11.81
CA VAL A 16 6.37 22.64 -10.73
C VAL A 16 5.68 23.94 -11.15
N ILE A 17 4.74 24.39 -10.36
CA ILE A 17 4.17 25.74 -10.45
C ILE A 17 5.10 26.69 -9.70
N GLY A 18 5.58 27.69 -10.43
CA GLY A 18 6.55 28.63 -9.96
C GLY A 18 6.08 29.55 -8.83
N ALA A 19 7.00 29.89 -7.98
CA ALA A 19 6.94 31.08 -7.16
C ALA A 19 8.04 32.04 -7.62
N THR A 20 7.63 33.14 -8.16
CA THR A 20 8.47 34.29 -8.52
C THR A 20 9.11 34.91 -7.27
N ILE A 21 10.41 34.94 -7.21
CA ILE A 21 11.14 35.84 -6.32
C ILE A 21 11.99 36.80 -7.16
N ILE A 22 11.69 38.06 -7.03
CA ILE A 22 12.36 39.21 -7.66
C ILE A 22 13.69 39.48 -6.95
N GLY A 23 14.75 39.47 -7.72
CA GLY A 23 15.85 40.42 -7.68
C GLY A 23 16.87 40.38 -6.55
N ARG A 24 18.11 40.04 -6.86
CA ARG A 24 19.24 41.00 -6.92
C ARG A 24 20.51 40.31 -7.42
N SER A 25 21.01 40.87 -8.52
CA SER A 25 22.35 40.59 -9.06
C SER A 25 23.44 41.07 -8.11
N LEU A 26 24.48 40.26 -7.85
CA LEU A 26 25.83 40.70 -7.67
C LEU A 26 26.79 39.57 -8.12
N ALA A 27 27.80 40.03 -8.84
CA ALA A 27 28.72 39.26 -9.66
C ALA A 27 29.74 38.41 -8.88
N GLY A 28 30.11 37.27 -9.49
CA GLY A 28 31.51 36.83 -9.55
C GLY A 28 31.93 35.75 -8.57
N ALA A 29 31.89 34.46 -9.02
CA ALA A 29 32.99 33.50 -8.90
C ALA A 29 32.55 32.16 -9.53
N PRO A 30 33.47 31.34 -10.12
CA PRO A 30 33.05 30.11 -10.79
C PRO A 30 32.68 29.06 -9.76
N ALA A 31 31.41 28.62 -9.83
CA ALA A 31 30.90 27.52 -9.04
C ALA A 31 31.50 26.20 -9.59
N LYS A 32 32.16 25.48 -8.69
CA LYS A 32 32.43 24.05 -8.87
C LYS A 32 31.09 23.35 -9.00
N ASP A 33 31.00 22.43 -9.95
CA ASP A 33 29.89 21.49 -10.10
C ASP A 33 29.72 20.70 -8.81
N GLY A 34 28.85 21.19 -7.96
CA GLY A 34 28.31 20.47 -6.82
C GLY A 34 26.99 19.87 -7.27
N GLU A 35 27.01 18.60 -7.50
CA GLU A 35 25.84 17.75 -7.66
C GLU A 35 24.91 18.01 -6.48
N MET A 36 23.89 18.83 -6.68
CA MET A 36 22.79 18.98 -5.71
C MET A 36 22.01 17.67 -5.77
N ALA A 37 22.38 16.74 -4.91
CA ALA A 37 21.48 15.64 -4.55
C ALA A 37 20.22 16.29 -3.99
N SER A 38 19.17 16.38 -4.80
CA SER A 38 17.82 16.66 -4.35
C SER A 38 17.49 15.58 -3.34
N SER A 39 17.43 15.91 -2.07
CA SER A 39 16.85 15.03 -1.05
C SER A 39 15.37 14.91 -1.42
N ALA A 40 15.03 13.86 -2.15
CA ALA A 40 13.63 13.55 -2.43
C ALA A 40 12.95 13.37 -1.08
N GLU A 41 11.89 14.13 -0.84
CA GLU A 41 11.08 14.02 0.37
C GLU A 41 10.52 12.60 0.46
N VAL A 42 10.78 11.91 1.56
CA VAL A 42 10.26 10.56 1.82
C VAL A 42 8.79 10.69 2.21
N ILE A 43 7.92 10.02 1.48
CA ILE A 43 6.48 9.99 1.71
C ILE A 43 6.16 8.79 2.60
N THR A 44 5.60 9.04 3.78
CA THR A 44 5.13 7.97 4.68
C THR A 44 3.73 7.53 4.26
N LEU A 45 3.56 6.22 3.98
CA LEU A 45 2.29 5.57 3.72
C LEU A 45 1.87 4.72 4.94
N LYS A 46 0.67 4.98 5.43
CA LYS A 46 0.09 4.25 6.56
C LYS A 46 -0.59 2.99 6.07
N VAL A 47 -0.04 1.86 6.43
CA VAL A 47 -0.55 0.53 6.08
C VAL A 47 -1.32 -0.04 7.25
N THR A 48 -2.55 -0.49 7.01
CA THR A 48 -3.33 -1.26 7.98
C THR A 48 -3.54 -2.68 7.52
N HIS A 49 -3.57 -3.62 8.46
CA HIS A 49 -3.84 -5.03 8.20
C HIS A 49 -4.65 -5.64 9.34
N THR A 50 -5.24 -6.81 9.13
CA THR A 50 -5.92 -7.52 10.22
C THR A 50 -4.90 -8.02 11.25
N GLN A 51 -5.32 -8.14 12.51
CA GLN A 51 -4.37 -8.50 13.58
C GLN A 51 -4.36 -9.99 13.96
N ASN A 52 -5.21 -10.81 13.32
CA ASN A 52 -5.41 -12.21 13.72
C ASN A 52 -5.62 -13.20 12.57
N TYR A 53 -5.33 -12.82 11.32
CA TYR A 53 -5.51 -13.67 10.15
C TYR A 53 -4.22 -14.44 9.78
N VAL A 54 -3.82 -15.37 10.64
CA VAL A 54 -2.64 -16.21 10.46
C VAL A 54 -2.88 -17.21 9.31
N PRO A 55 -1.93 -17.39 8.39
CA PRO A 55 -0.57 -16.84 8.32
C PRO A 55 -0.45 -15.60 7.41
N TYR A 56 -1.56 -14.98 7.02
CA TYR A 56 -1.57 -13.97 5.97
C TYR A 56 -1.22 -12.57 6.47
N ASP A 57 -1.94 -12.09 7.47
CA ASP A 57 -1.67 -10.83 8.15
C ASP A 57 -2.12 -10.88 9.61
N PHE A 58 -1.22 -10.59 10.52
CA PHE A 58 -1.47 -10.66 11.95
C PHE A 58 -0.45 -9.83 12.75
N VAL A 59 -0.74 -9.65 14.03
CA VAL A 59 0.22 -9.11 14.99
C VAL A 59 0.80 -10.28 15.77
N ASN A 60 2.12 -10.43 15.75
CA ASN A 60 2.80 -11.53 16.42
C ASN A 60 2.88 -11.33 17.94
N GLU A 61 3.40 -12.32 18.67
CA GLU A 61 3.51 -12.29 20.14
C GLU A 61 4.37 -11.14 20.68
N LYS A 62 5.21 -10.53 19.83
CA LYS A 62 6.04 -9.37 20.17
C LYS A 62 5.32 -8.04 19.91
N GLY A 63 4.11 -8.08 19.37
CA GLY A 63 3.36 -6.88 18.98
C GLY A 63 3.76 -6.31 17.63
N GLU A 64 4.48 -7.08 16.80
CA GLU A 64 4.95 -6.65 15.49
C GLU A 64 4.00 -7.13 14.38
N SER A 65 3.86 -6.32 13.33
CA SER A 65 3.14 -6.69 12.11
C SER A 65 3.87 -7.79 11.34
N ASP A 66 3.17 -8.90 11.07
CA ASP A 66 3.74 -10.12 10.50
C ASP A 66 2.73 -10.81 9.56
N GLY A 67 3.20 -11.78 8.81
CA GLY A 67 2.42 -12.59 7.87
C GLY A 67 2.81 -12.39 6.41
N TYR A 68 2.23 -13.22 5.54
CA TYR A 68 2.56 -13.24 4.12
C TYR A 68 2.32 -11.89 3.43
N GLU A 69 1.14 -11.30 3.59
CA GLU A 69 0.79 -10.03 2.94
C GLU A 69 1.63 -8.87 3.46
N VAL A 70 1.89 -8.85 4.77
CA VAL A 70 2.80 -7.88 5.40
C VAL A 70 4.23 -8.03 4.86
N ALA A 71 4.72 -9.27 4.68
CA ALA A 71 6.04 -9.51 4.12
C ALA A 71 6.16 -9.05 2.65
N VAL A 72 5.10 -9.24 1.85
CA VAL A 72 5.05 -8.72 0.48
C VAL A 72 5.13 -7.19 0.48
N LEU A 73 4.37 -6.52 1.33
CA LEU A 73 4.39 -5.05 1.42
C LEU A 73 5.75 -4.53 1.92
N LYS A 74 6.39 -5.20 2.89
CA LYS A 74 7.76 -4.86 3.32
C LYS A 74 8.77 -4.98 2.17
N ALA A 75 8.66 -6.03 1.35
CA ALA A 75 9.52 -6.20 0.17
C ALA A 75 9.26 -5.15 -0.93
N VAL A 76 8.05 -4.61 -1.01
CA VAL A 76 7.72 -3.47 -1.90
C VAL A 76 8.32 -2.18 -1.35
N ASP A 77 8.18 -1.92 -0.06
CA ASP A 77 8.74 -0.75 0.63
C ASP A 77 10.25 -0.62 0.41
N GLU A 78 10.99 -1.73 0.59
CA GLU A 78 12.44 -1.80 0.34
C GLU A 78 12.86 -1.39 -1.10
N LYS A 79 11.93 -1.44 -2.06
CA LYS A 79 12.20 -1.09 -3.47
C LYS A 79 11.78 0.33 -3.83
N LEU A 80 11.08 1.02 -2.95
CA LEU A 80 10.51 2.33 -3.18
C LEU A 80 11.31 3.41 -2.43
N ALA A 81 12.41 3.89 -3.01
CA ALA A 81 13.35 4.80 -2.36
C ALA A 81 12.73 6.09 -1.75
N ASN A 82 11.58 6.53 -2.27
CA ASN A 82 10.92 7.77 -1.83
C ASN A 82 9.69 7.52 -0.95
N TYR A 83 9.49 6.28 -0.50
CA TYR A 83 8.38 5.90 0.37
C TYR A 83 8.87 5.17 1.60
N GLN A 84 8.09 5.23 2.65
CA GLN A 84 8.27 4.47 3.88
C GLN A 84 6.90 3.99 4.35
N PHE A 85 6.77 2.72 4.67
CA PHE A 85 5.51 2.14 5.12
C PHE A 85 5.49 2.00 6.64
N GLU A 86 4.42 2.53 7.25
CA GLU A 86 4.13 2.37 8.68
C GLU A 86 2.95 1.41 8.87
N TYR A 87 3.17 0.33 9.60
CA TYR A 87 2.21 -0.77 9.75
C TYR A 87 1.41 -0.68 11.04
N THR A 88 0.09 -0.92 10.95
CA THR A 88 -0.82 -0.98 12.09
C THR A 88 -1.79 -2.16 11.94
N GLY A 89 -1.74 -3.09 12.90
CA GLY A 89 -2.75 -4.16 13.00
C GLY A 89 -4.05 -3.62 13.61
N THR A 90 -5.18 -3.89 12.95
CA THR A 90 -6.51 -3.42 13.39
C THR A 90 -7.55 -4.54 13.31
N SER A 91 -8.76 -4.29 13.80
CA SER A 91 -9.91 -5.13 13.49
C SER A 91 -10.34 -5.00 12.03
N ASP A 92 -11.09 -5.96 11.53
CA ASP A 92 -11.64 -5.94 10.16
C ASP A 92 -12.47 -4.68 9.87
N ASP A 93 -13.30 -4.29 10.83
CA ASP A 93 -14.19 -3.13 10.69
C ASP A 93 -13.40 -1.82 10.74
N ASP A 94 -12.47 -1.68 11.69
CA ASP A 94 -11.62 -0.49 11.80
C ASP A 94 -10.70 -0.31 10.59
N LEU A 95 -10.26 -1.41 9.97
CA LEU A 95 -9.49 -1.39 8.73
C LEU A 95 -10.28 -0.71 7.61
N LEU A 96 -11.51 -1.18 7.35
CA LEU A 96 -12.34 -0.63 6.28
C LEU A 96 -12.74 0.82 6.54
N ILE A 97 -13.17 1.13 7.78
CA ILE A 97 -13.50 2.50 8.20
C ILE A 97 -12.28 3.42 8.07
N GLY A 98 -11.10 2.92 8.47
CA GLY A 98 -9.87 3.67 8.39
C GLY A 98 -9.43 3.98 6.95
N LEU A 99 -9.62 3.06 6.01
CA LEU A 99 -9.39 3.29 4.59
C LEU A 99 -10.41 4.27 4.00
N GLU A 100 -11.70 4.11 4.30
CA GLU A 100 -12.76 4.99 3.80
C GLU A 100 -12.60 6.43 4.31
N SER A 101 -12.16 6.61 5.55
CA SER A 101 -11.92 7.93 6.15
C SER A 101 -10.57 8.56 5.76
N GLY A 102 -9.67 7.82 5.12
CA GLY A 102 -8.32 8.28 4.77
C GLY A 102 -7.36 8.31 5.97
N LYS A 103 -7.68 7.61 7.06
CA LYS A 103 -6.76 7.38 8.18
C LYS A 103 -5.59 6.51 7.77
N TYR A 104 -5.83 5.55 6.89
CA TYR A 104 -4.84 4.66 6.29
C TYR A 104 -4.85 4.82 4.77
N ASP A 105 -3.69 4.63 4.15
CA ASP A 105 -3.46 4.75 2.71
C ASP A 105 -3.57 3.38 2.02
N ILE A 106 -3.13 2.32 2.68
CA ILE A 106 -3.11 0.95 2.17
C ILE A 106 -3.75 0.02 3.22
N GLY A 107 -4.52 -0.97 2.74
CA GLY A 107 -5.08 -2.01 3.60
C GLY A 107 -4.90 -3.40 3.01
N THR A 108 -4.57 -4.38 3.85
CA THR A 108 -4.50 -5.80 3.49
C THR A 108 -5.25 -6.66 4.50
N LYS A 109 -6.00 -7.65 3.99
CA LYS A 109 -6.83 -8.56 4.78
C LYS A 109 -7.27 -9.81 4.01
N GLY A 110 -6.47 -10.31 3.09
CA GLY A 110 -6.89 -11.40 2.20
C GLY A 110 -8.10 -11.03 1.33
N ALA A 111 -8.18 -9.77 0.91
CA ALA A 111 -9.37 -9.26 0.24
C ALA A 111 -9.45 -9.72 -1.21
N TRP A 112 -10.57 -10.35 -1.57
CA TRP A 112 -10.90 -10.68 -2.94
C TRP A 112 -11.40 -9.47 -3.71
N TYR A 113 -11.13 -9.43 -5.01
CA TYR A 113 -11.74 -8.46 -5.90
C TYR A 113 -13.26 -8.64 -5.93
N THR A 114 -13.99 -7.55 -5.77
CA THR A 114 -15.42 -7.46 -6.09
C THR A 114 -15.72 -6.10 -6.69
N ASP A 115 -16.76 -6.02 -7.53
CA ASP A 115 -17.19 -4.75 -8.14
C ASP A 115 -17.60 -3.71 -7.08
N GLU A 116 -18.13 -4.14 -5.95
CA GLU A 116 -18.50 -3.25 -4.85
C GLU A 116 -17.27 -2.65 -4.19
N ARG A 117 -16.23 -3.46 -3.94
CA ARG A 117 -14.96 -2.97 -3.39
C ARG A 117 -14.26 -2.04 -4.37
N ALA A 118 -14.24 -2.37 -5.65
CA ALA A 118 -13.64 -1.55 -6.68
C ALA A 118 -14.32 -0.17 -6.87
N LYS A 119 -15.58 -0.02 -6.46
CA LYS A 119 -16.26 1.29 -6.43
C LYS A 119 -15.76 2.20 -5.30
N LYS A 120 -15.29 1.62 -4.20
CA LYS A 120 -14.85 2.34 -3.00
C LYS A 120 -13.34 2.52 -2.93
N PHE A 121 -12.59 1.49 -3.30
CA PHE A 121 -11.14 1.39 -3.15
C PHE A 121 -10.46 1.20 -4.50
N VAL A 122 -9.20 1.61 -4.59
CA VAL A 122 -8.32 1.22 -5.68
C VAL A 122 -7.76 -0.16 -5.36
N ILE A 123 -8.08 -1.14 -6.20
CA ILE A 123 -7.55 -2.50 -6.07
C ILE A 123 -6.47 -2.68 -7.14
N PRO A 124 -5.24 -3.11 -6.76
CA PRO A 124 -4.18 -3.38 -7.72
C PRO A 124 -4.59 -4.42 -8.75
N SER A 125 -4.09 -4.31 -9.97
CA SER A 125 -4.33 -5.28 -11.05
C SER A 125 -3.62 -6.61 -10.81
N GLU A 126 -2.46 -6.55 -10.14
CA GLU A 126 -1.66 -7.73 -9.81
C GLU A 126 -2.04 -8.24 -8.42
N PRO A 127 -2.51 -9.49 -8.30
CA PRO A 127 -2.85 -10.07 -7.01
C PRO A 127 -1.58 -10.42 -6.23
N VAL A 128 -1.61 -10.24 -4.91
CA VAL A 128 -0.52 -10.66 -4.01
C VAL A 128 -0.49 -12.17 -3.79
N GLY A 129 -1.58 -12.87 -4.14
CA GLY A 129 -1.69 -14.32 -4.02
C GLY A 129 -2.94 -14.85 -4.71
N ALA A 130 -3.01 -16.16 -4.83
CA ALA A 130 -4.17 -16.86 -5.34
C ALA A 130 -4.46 -18.05 -4.43
N SER A 131 -5.75 -18.36 -4.22
CA SER A 131 -6.16 -19.53 -3.49
C SER A 131 -7.31 -20.24 -4.21
N ILE A 132 -7.42 -21.55 -3.99
CA ILE A 132 -8.50 -22.36 -4.47
C ILE A 132 -9.55 -22.47 -3.36
N ILE A 133 -10.80 -22.14 -3.68
CA ILE A 133 -11.91 -22.38 -2.77
C ILE A 133 -12.44 -23.79 -3.04
N GLY A 134 -12.60 -24.56 -1.99
CA GLY A 134 -13.17 -25.90 -2.05
C GLY A 134 -14.10 -26.18 -0.88
N PHE A 135 -14.88 -27.21 -1.01
CA PHE A 135 -15.75 -27.68 0.05
C PHE A 135 -15.15 -28.95 0.67
N THR A 136 -15.09 -28.99 1.99
CA THR A 136 -14.75 -30.22 2.71
C THR A 136 -16.04 -30.95 3.02
N VAL A 137 -16.13 -32.19 2.58
CA VAL A 137 -17.27 -33.09 2.85
C VAL A 137 -16.77 -34.35 3.54
N ARG A 138 -17.66 -35.06 4.22
CA ARG A 138 -17.30 -36.39 4.76
C ARG A 138 -17.02 -37.35 3.59
N LYS A 139 -16.09 -38.26 3.79
CA LYS A 139 -15.66 -39.18 2.74
C LYS A 139 -16.80 -40.04 2.18
N GLU A 140 -17.72 -40.45 3.04
CA GLU A 140 -18.93 -41.20 2.65
C GLU A 140 -19.91 -40.38 1.78
N ASP A 141 -19.83 -39.06 1.86
CA ASP A 141 -20.70 -38.14 1.10
C ASP A 141 -20.03 -37.60 -0.18
N GLU A 142 -18.77 -37.96 -0.45
CA GLU A 142 -18.02 -37.42 -1.60
C GLU A 142 -18.76 -37.56 -2.93
N GLN A 143 -19.42 -38.69 -3.16
CA GLN A 143 -20.12 -38.97 -4.41
C GLN A 143 -21.40 -38.10 -4.60
N LYS A 144 -22.00 -37.60 -3.53
CA LYS A 144 -23.18 -36.74 -3.58
C LYS A 144 -22.87 -35.34 -4.10
N TYR A 145 -21.59 -34.91 -3.98
CA TYR A 145 -21.15 -33.53 -4.27
C TYR A 145 -20.16 -33.47 -5.42
N LYS A 146 -19.95 -34.56 -6.16
CA LYS A 146 -19.20 -34.52 -7.42
C LYS A 146 -20.07 -33.85 -8.49
N THR A 147 -19.57 -32.72 -9.02
CA THR A 147 -20.15 -32.06 -10.19
C THR A 147 -19.48 -32.53 -11.46
#